data_d69b081a018968161caff9a99e5102e0
#
_entry.id   d69b081a018968161caff9a99e5102e0
#
_cell.length_a   1.000
_cell.length_b   1.000
_cell.length_c   1.000
_cell.angle_alpha   90.00
_cell.angle_beta   90.00
_cell.angle_gamma   90.00
#
_symmetry.space_group_name_H-M   'P 1'
#
loop_
_entity.id
_entity.type
_entity.pdbx_description
1 polymer ?
#
loop_
_entity_poly.entity_id
_entity_poly.type
_entity_poly.pdbx_seq_one_letter_code
_entity_poly.pdbx_strand_id
1 'polypeptide(L)'
;MQTIKFKNPPTILETASIVGPKESQGPMAKHFDQCIEDEFWGENSWEKAESKFVKETVTTLISKSGISAQDIDYCFAGDLLNQCISSSFGLRELNIPFFGVFVHVHHLLKVCV
;
A
#
# COMPACT_ATOMS: atom_id res chain seq x y z
N MET A 1 6.26 -5.34 -27.58
CA MET A 1 5.66 -5.36 -26.21
C MET A 1 4.65 -6.50 -26.16
N GLN A 2 4.83 -7.44 -25.26
CA GLN A 2 3.87 -8.54 -25.11
C GLN A 2 2.85 -8.16 -24.02
N THR A 3 1.59 -8.24 -24.39
CA THR A 3 0.47 -8.00 -23.46
C THR A 3 -0.11 -9.33 -23.01
N ILE A 4 -0.23 -9.53 -21.73
CA ILE A 4 -0.91 -10.69 -21.15
C ILE A 4 -2.38 -10.33 -20.96
N LYS A 5 -3.28 -11.13 -21.55
CA LYS A 5 -4.72 -10.98 -21.37
C LYS A 5 -5.25 -12.19 -20.61
N PHE A 6 -5.86 -11.95 -19.45
CA PHE A 6 -6.50 -13.01 -18.70
C PHE A 6 -7.77 -13.50 -19.37
N LYS A 7 -7.99 -14.81 -19.40
CA LYS A 7 -9.26 -15.39 -19.88
C LYS A 7 -10.42 -14.96 -18.99
N ASN A 8 -10.19 -15.01 -17.68
CA ASN A 8 -11.11 -14.50 -16.67
C ASN A 8 -10.47 -13.24 -16.07
N PRO A 9 -10.96 -12.05 -16.40
CA PRO A 9 -10.37 -10.81 -15.89
C PRO A 9 -10.57 -10.73 -14.37
N PRO A 10 -9.52 -10.34 -13.61
CA PRO A 10 -9.66 -10.11 -12.17
C PRO A 10 -10.57 -8.90 -11.91
N THR A 11 -11.28 -8.94 -10.81
CA THR A 11 -12.14 -7.85 -10.34
C THR A 11 -11.49 -7.19 -9.13
N ILE A 12 -11.45 -5.85 -9.10
CA ILE A 12 -11.05 -5.10 -7.90
C ILE A 12 -12.19 -5.22 -6.89
N LEU A 13 -11.90 -5.80 -5.73
CA LEU A 13 -12.89 -5.97 -4.66
C LEU A 13 -12.98 -4.72 -3.79
N GLU A 14 -11.85 -4.15 -3.43
CA GLU A 14 -11.80 -3.01 -2.52
C GLU A 14 -10.53 -2.19 -2.75
N THR A 15 -10.54 -0.95 -2.26
CA THR A 15 -9.40 -0.04 -2.28
C THR A 15 -9.23 0.63 -0.92
N ALA A 16 -8.00 1.01 -0.58
CA ALA A 16 -7.71 1.81 0.59
C ALA A 16 -6.64 2.86 0.28
N SER A 17 -6.74 4.00 0.93
CA SER A 17 -5.84 5.11 0.75
C SER A 17 -5.60 5.87 2.05
N ILE A 18 -4.33 5.98 2.43
CA ILE A 18 -3.88 6.81 3.56
C ILE A 18 -2.89 7.83 3.00
N VAL A 19 -3.08 9.09 3.35
CA VAL A 19 -2.29 10.19 2.81
C VAL A 19 -1.69 11.07 3.90
N GLY A 20 -0.59 11.71 3.57
CA GLY A 20 0.10 12.65 4.44
C GLY A 20 -0.47 14.08 4.38
N PRO A 21 0.23 15.04 5.03
CA PRO A 21 -0.28 16.40 5.23
C PRO A 21 -0.55 17.18 3.94
N LYS A 22 0.23 16.94 2.88
CA LYS A 22 0.07 17.70 1.62
C LYS A 22 -1.24 17.35 0.91
N GLU A 23 -1.52 16.06 0.76
CA GLU A 23 -2.74 15.57 0.12
C GLU A 23 -3.97 15.83 0.98
N SER A 24 -3.82 15.82 2.31
CA SER A 24 -4.92 16.13 3.25
C SER A 24 -5.41 17.58 3.16
N GLN A 25 -4.57 18.49 2.67
CA GLN A 25 -4.93 19.90 2.42
C GLN A 25 -5.44 20.13 0.99
N GLY A 26 -5.41 19.12 0.16
CA GLY A 26 -5.82 19.21 -1.23
C GLY A 26 -7.33 19.03 -1.44
N PRO A 27 -7.82 19.30 -2.66
CA PRO A 27 -9.25 19.20 -2.98
C PRO A 27 -9.80 17.77 -2.89
N MET A 28 -8.92 16.77 -2.91
CA MET A 28 -9.28 15.35 -2.86
C MET A 28 -9.30 14.79 -1.43
N ALA A 29 -8.99 15.59 -0.41
CA ALA A 29 -8.84 15.12 0.98
C ALA A 29 -10.03 14.27 1.47
N LYS A 30 -11.25 14.66 1.12
CA LYS A 30 -12.49 13.97 1.50
C LYS A 30 -12.67 12.57 0.87
N HIS A 31 -11.85 12.21 -0.10
CA HIS A 31 -11.95 10.93 -0.83
C HIS A 31 -10.96 9.89 -0.32
N PHE A 32 -10.04 10.29 0.56
CA PHE A 32 -9.11 9.35 1.19
C PHE A 32 -9.72 8.71 2.44
N ASP A 33 -9.36 7.47 2.70
CA ASP A 33 -9.85 6.75 3.87
C ASP A 33 -9.30 7.34 5.16
N GLN A 34 -8.05 7.83 5.13
CA GLN A 34 -7.43 8.49 6.28
C GLN A 34 -6.44 9.58 5.83
N CYS A 35 -6.47 10.70 6.53
CA CYS A 35 -5.53 11.80 6.38
C CYS A 35 -4.69 11.93 7.65
N ILE A 36 -3.37 11.92 7.51
CA ILE A 36 -2.40 12.01 8.61
C ILE A 36 -1.81 13.42 8.59
N GLU A 37 -1.82 14.09 9.76
CA GLU A 37 -1.32 15.47 9.89
C GLU A 37 0.21 15.53 10.04
N ASP A 38 0.82 14.49 10.60
CA ASP A 38 2.27 14.39 10.77
C ASP A 38 2.89 13.49 9.71
N GLU A 39 3.80 14.04 8.91
CA GLU A 39 4.47 13.32 7.83
C GLU A 39 5.29 12.10 8.29
N PHE A 40 5.76 12.10 9.54
CA PHE A 40 6.43 10.97 10.15
C PHE A 40 5.48 10.01 10.86
N TRP A 41 4.23 10.39 11.03
CA TRP A 41 3.24 9.63 11.78
C TRP A 41 3.73 9.17 13.17
N GLY A 42 4.46 10.02 13.86
CA GLY A 42 5.05 9.76 15.16
C GLY A 42 6.30 8.86 15.13
N GLU A 43 6.80 8.51 13.96
CA GLU A 43 8.02 7.74 13.81
C GLU A 43 9.26 8.66 13.79
N ASN A 44 10.43 8.08 13.98
CA ASN A 44 11.69 8.83 14.08
C ASN A 44 12.55 8.75 12.80
N SER A 45 12.06 8.11 11.75
CA SER A 45 12.70 8.06 10.43
C SER A 45 11.69 7.88 9.30
N TRP A 46 12.07 8.29 8.09
CA TRP A 46 11.25 8.16 6.90
C TRP A 46 10.93 6.69 6.57
N GLU A 47 11.89 5.78 6.73
CA GLU A 47 11.71 4.35 6.44
C GLU A 47 10.68 3.73 7.38
N LYS A 48 10.69 4.11 8.67
CA LYS A 48 9.70 3.63 9.63
C LYS A 48 8.32 4.22 9.36
N ALA A 49 8.26 5.52 9.03
CA ALA A 49 7.03 6.17 8.65
C ALA A 49 6.41 5.49 7.42
N GLU A 50 7.19 5.27 6.35
CA GLU A 50 6.72 4.60 5.16
C GLU A 50 6.27 3.17 5.43
N SER A 51 7.02 2.39 6.22
CA SER A 51 6.60 1.05 6.65
C SER A 51 5.26 1.06 7.38
N LYS A 52 5.04 2.06 8.23
CA LYS A 52 3.78 2.25 8.96
C LYS A 52 2.64 2.61 8.01
N PHE A 53 2.87 3.54 7.07
CA PHE A 53 1.88 3.87 6.04
C PHE A 53 1.46 2.63 5.24
N VAL A 54 2.41 1.83 4.80
CA VAL A 54 2.13 0.58 4.07
C VAL A 54 1.33 -0.38 4.93
N LYS A 55 1.76 -0.65 6.15
CA LYS A 55 1.08 -1.56 7.09
C LYS A 55 -0.36 -1.14 7.34
N GLU A 56 -0.56 0.11 7.72
CA GLU A 56 -1.89 0.62 8.07
C GLU A 56 -2.83 0.67 6.85
N THR A 57 -2.31 1.02 5.67
CA THR A 57 -3.10 1.00 4.44
C THR A 57 -3.57 -0.42 4.10
N VAL A 58 -2.69 -1.41 4.17
CA VAL A 58 -3.06 -2.81 3.90
C VAL A 58 -4.01 -3.35 4.99
N THR A 59 -3.79 -3.02 6.24
CA THR A 59 -4.70 -3.39 7.33
C THR A 59 -6.09 -2.80 7.12
N THR A 60 -6.18 -1.53 6.72
CA THR A 60 -7.44 -0.87 6.38
C THR A 60 -8.12 -1.55 5.19
N LEU A 61 -7.36 -1.90 4.14
CA LEU A 61 -7.87 -2.59 2.97
C LEU A 61 -8.46 -3.96 3.32
N ILE A 62 -7.74 -4.76 4.10
CA ILE A 62 -8.20 -6.08 4.56
C ILE A 62 -9.49 -5.94 5.38
N SER A 63 -9.52 -4.99 6.31
CA SER A 63 -10.70 -4.70 7.13
C SER A 63 -11.92 -4.29 6.29
N LYS A 64 -11.72 -3.42 5.30
CA LYS A 64 -12.79 -2.98 4.39
C LYS A 64 -13.30 -4.10 3.49
N SER A 65 -12.41 -4.94 2.99
CA SER A 65 -12.76 -6.03 2.07
C SER A 65 -13.54 -7.16 2.75
N GLY A 66 -13.43 -7.29 4.07
CA GLY A 66 -13.99 -8.42 4.81
C GLY A 66 -13.29 -9.76 4.55
N ILE A 67 -12.16 -9.76 3.85
CA ILE A 67 -11.37 -10.95 3.56
C ILE A 67 -10.35 -11.17 4.68
N SER A 68 -10.07 -12.43 5.03
CA SER A 68 -8.99 -12.76 5.94
C SER A 68 -7.63 -12.63 5.24
N ALA A 69 -6.59 -12.18 5.96
CA ALA A 69 -5.23 -12.18 5.43
C ALA A 69 -4.77 -13.58 4.96
N GLN A 70 -5.34 -14.63 5.54
CA GLN A 70 -5.06 -16.02 5.16
C GLN A 70 -5.65 -16.44 3.81
N ASP A 71 -6.64 -15.69 3.32
CA ASP A 71 -7.28 -15.92 2.02
C ASP A 71 -6.57 -15.18 0.87
N ILE A 72 -5.48 -14.46 1.19
CA ILE A 72 -4.70 -13.71 0.22
C ILE A 72 -3.50 -14.57 -0.21
N ASP A 73 -3.48 -14.95 -1.47
CA ASP A 73 -2.42 -15.80 -2.02
C ASP A 73 -1.11 -15.05 -2.23
N TYR A 74 -1.17 -13.79 -2.67
CA TYR A 74 0.00 -12.98 -3.01
C TYR A 74 -0.20 -11.51 -2.73
N CYS A 75 0.86 -10.83 -2.34
CA CYS A 75 0.92 -9.39 -2.24
C CYS A 75 2.05 -8.84 -3.11
N PHE A 76 1.72 -7.90 -3.97
CA PHE A 76 2.67 -7.18 -4.80
C PHE A 76 2.77 -5.75 -4.29
N ALA A 77 3.93 -5.36 -3.81
CA ALA A 77 4.14 -4.00 -3.32
C ALA A 77 5.53 -3.47 -3.67
N GLY A 78 5.64 -2.16 -3.70
CA GLY A 78 6.89 -1.44 -3.88
C GLY A 78 6.88 -0.18 -3.03
N ASP A 79 8.07 0.32 -2.76
CA ASP A 79 8.28 1.59 -2.08
C ASP A 79 9.31 2.44 -2.82
N LEU A 80 9.43 3.69 -2.41
CA LEU A 80 10.31 4.65 -3.07
C LEU A 80 11.63 4.86 -2.33
N LEU A 81 11.67 4.61 -1.02
CA LEU A 81 12.79 5.01 -0.20
C LEU A 81 13.98 4.05 -0.27
N ASN A 82 13.75 2.75 -0.21
CA ASN A 82 14.89 1.85 -0.07
C ASN A 82 14.60 0.41 -0.53
N GLN A 83 14.47 0.20 -1.83
CA GLN A 83 14.48 -1.14 -2.45
C GLN A 83 13.51 -2.16 -1.82
N CYS A 84 12.28 -1.78 -1.61
CA CYS A 84 11.22 -2.60 -1.01
C CYS A 84 11.44 -2.95 0.49
N ILE A 85 12.34 -2.28 1.18
CA ILE A 85 12.56 -2.52 2.61
C ILE A 85 11.32 -2.11 3.41
N SER A 86 10.82 -0.89 3.19
CA SER A 86 9.65 -0.37 3.90
C SER A 86 8.42 -1.24 3.69
N SER A 87 8.17 -1.66 2.46
CA SER A 87 7.07 -2.56 2.12
C SER A 87 7.21 -3.93 2.77
N SER A 88 8.40 -4.55 2.70
CA SER A 88 8.62 -5.88 3.28
C SER A 88 8.53 -5.87 4.80
N PHE A 89 9.05 -4.84 5.47
CA PHE A 89 8.92 -4.70 6.92
C PHE A 89 7.48 -4.41 7.35
N GLY A 90 6.78 -3.55 6.63
CA GLY A 90 5.39 -3.21 6.92
C GLY A 90 4.44 -4.41 6.81
N LEU A 91 4.70 -5.31 5.87
CA LEU A 91 3.81 -6.44 5.55
C LEU A 91 4.19 -7.76 6.20
N ARG A 92 5.39 -7.88 6.82
CA ARG A 92 5.91 -9.14 7.37
C ARG A 92 4.99 -9.82 8.40
N GLU A 93 4.23 -9.03 9.15
CA GLU A 93 3.34 -9.55 10.20
C GLU A 93 2.05 -10.17 9.62
N LEU A 94 1.71 -9.86 8.38
CA LEU A 94 0.51 -10.38 7.73
C LEU A 94 0.66 -11.82 7.23
N ASN A 95 1.89 -12.32 7.15
CA ASN A 95 2.20 -13.69 6.72
C ASN A 95 1.71 -14.02 5.30
N ILE A 96 1.61 -13.02 4.44
CA ILE A 96 1.20 -13.15 3.04
C ILE A 96 2.45 -13.25 2.17
N PRO A 97 2.50 -14.18 1.19
CA PRO A 97 3.59 -14.22 0.22
C PRO A 97 3.77 -12.88 -0.48
N PHE A 98 4.96 -12.30 -0.35
CA PHE A 98 5.27 -10.94 -0.79
C PHE A 98 6.18 -10.93 -2.01
N PHE A 99 5.79 -10.17 -3.01
CA PHE A 99 6.61 -9.87 -4.18
C PHE A 99 6.93 -8.38 -4.24
N GLY A 100 8.20 -8.05 -4.02
CA GLY A 100 8.69 -6.69 -4.16
C GLY A 100 8.79 -6.28 -5.63
N VAL A 101 8.20 -5.17 -5.98
CA VAL A 101 8.30 -4.59 -7.32
C VAL A 101 9.27 -3.42 -7.28
N PHE A 102 10.42 -3.58 -7.92
CA PHE A 102 11.36 -2.50 -8.12
C PHE A 102 10.83 -1.56 -9.19
N VAL A 103 10.30 -0.42 -8.78
CA VAL A 103 9.85 0.59 -9.73
C VAL A 103 10.81 1.77 -9.70
N HIS A 104 11.59 1.90 -10.73
CA HIS A 104 12.31 3.13 -11.07
C HIS A 104 11.28 4.13 -11.61
N VAL A 105 10.32 4.55 -10.80
CA VAL A 105 9.29 5.47 -11.27
C VAL A 105 9.01 6.53 -10.23
N HIS A 106 9.22 7.75 -10.65
CA HIS A 106 8.53 8.91 -10.13
C HIS A 106 7.01 8.66 -10.24
N HIS A 107 6.33 8.43 -9.13
CA HIS A 107 4.89 8.37 -8.93
C HIS A 107 4.22 7.00 -8.85
N LEU A 108 3.50 6.86 -7.77
CA LEU A 108 2.44 5.92 -7.44
C LEU A 108 2.84 4.59 -6.81
N LEU A 109 2.71 4.60 -5.48
CA LEU A 109 2.47 3.37 -4.72
C LEU A 109 1.12 2.81 -5.17
N LYS A 110 1.14 1.74 -5.95
CA LYS A 110 -0.06 0.94 -6.22
C LYS A 110 0.11 -0.40 -5.55
N VAL A 111 -0.62 -0.61 -4.48
CA VAL A 111 -0.81 -1.94 -3.91
C VAL A 111 -2.03 -2.53 -4.62
N CYS A 112 -1.81 -3.58 -5.41
CA CYS A 112 -2.89 -4.41 -5.94
C CYS A 112 -2.94 -5.69 -5.12
N VAL A 113 -4.02 -5.90 -4.42
CA VAL A 113 -4.35 -7.14 -3.72
C VAL A 113 -5.43 -7.88 -4.50
#